data_2da26fc0e4a534c495e5dcb826529467
#
_entry.id   2da26fc0e4a534c495e5dcb826529467
#
_cell.length_a   1.000
_cell.length_b   1.000
_cell.length_c   1.000
_cell.angle_alpha   90.00
_cell.angle_beta   90.00
_cell.angle_gamma   90.00
#
_symmetry.space_group_name_H-M   'P 1'
#
loop_
_entity.id
_entity.type
_entity.pdbx_description
1 polymer ?
#
loop_
_entity_poly.entity_id
_entity_poly.type
_entity_poly.pdbx_seq_one_letter_code
_entity_poly.pdbx_strand_id
1 'polypeptide(L)'
;MAERVCPWWLGYLLVSPLRRLLEKPEEVLAPHVESGVTAMDIGCGMGFFSLPMAELVGPSGRVICVDLQERMISSLRKRASRAGLADRIETRVCSASSLGTEDLEGKVDFVLTFAMVHEVPDAAGLLTQIHEVLVSGGRLLIAEPRGHVSEEALEETIAAAERAGLSVIDRPDIKRSRAVLVEKPR
;
A
#
# COMPACT_ATOMS: atom_id res chain seq x y z
N MET A 1 -15.63 -14.00 14.11
CA MET A 1 -14.35 -14.63 13.70
C MET A 1 -13.27 -13.63 14.03
N ALA A 2 -12.22 -14.03 14.75
CA ALA A 2 -11.15 -13.11 15.13
C ALA A 2 -10.45 -12.62 13.87
N GLU A 3 -10.34 -11.30 13.71
CA GLU A 3 -9.59 -10.64 12.65
C GLU A 3 -8.16 -11.18 12.67
N ARG A 4 -7.73 -11.78 11.57
CA ARG A 4 -6.34 -12.27 11.39
C ARG A 4 -5.43 -11.11 10.99
N VAL A 5 -5.38 -10.08 11.82
CA VAL A 5 -4.43 -8.98 11.62
C VAL A 5 -3.06 -9.42 12.11
N CYS A 6 -2.03 -9.18 11.29
CA CYS A 6 -0.64 -9.48 11.65
C CYS A 6 -0.27 -8.85 13.00
N PRO A 7 0.18 -9.63 14.00
CA PRO A 7 0.54 -9.07 15.32
C PRO A 7 1.67 -8.03 15.19
N TRP A 8 1.56 -6.90 15.89
CA TRP A 8 2.50 -5.78 15.81
C TRP A 8 3.96 -6.16 16.06
N TRP A 9 4.25 -7.16 16.89
CA TRP A 9 5.62 -7.62 17.17
C TRP A 9 6.28 -8.30 15.97
N LEU A 10 5.49 -8.92 15.06
CA LEU A 10 5.98 -9.42 13.77
C LEU A 10 6.43 -8.26 12.86
N GLY A 11 5.93 -7.04 13.06
CA GLY A 11 6.36 -5.86 12.33
C GLY A 11 7.86 -5.63 12.37
N TYR A 12 8.53 -5.93 13.48
CA TYR A 12 10.00 -5.84 13.57
C TYR A 12 10.72 -6.85 12.67
N LEU A 13 10.15 -8.05 12.49
CA LEU A 13 10.67 -9.03 11.54
C LEU A 13 10.42 -8.57 10.09
N LEU A 14 9.25 -7.97 9.86
CA LEU A 14 8.85 -7.45 8.54
C LEU A 14 9.69 -6.26 8.06
N VAL A 15 10.37 -5.54 8.93
CA VAL A 15 11.30 -4.46 8.57
C VAL A 15 12.77 -4.84 8.73
N SER A 16 13.06 -6.14 8.92
CA SER A 16 14.42 -6.62 9.13
C SER A 16 15.28 -6.45 7.87
N PRO A 17 16.61 -6.25 8.03
CA PRO A 17 17.52 -6.20 6.89
C PRO A 17 17.49 -7.46 6.02
N LEU A 18 17.19 -8.62 6.63
CA LEU A 18 17.09 -9.89 5.92
C LEU A 18 15.92 -9.90 4.92
N ARG A 19 14.77 -9.31 5.29
CA ARG A 19 13.64 -9.15 4.35
C ARG A 19 14.03 -8.26 3.17
N ARG A 20 14.81 -7.20 3.40
CA ARG A 20 15.27 -6.28 2.34
C ARG A 20 16.18 -6.96 1.30
N LEU A 21 16.90 -8.04 1.69
CA LEU A 21 17.66 -8.87 0.74
C LEU A 21 16.76 -9.76 -0.13
N LEU A 22 15.59 -10.13 0.37
CA LEU A 22 14.63 -10.99 -0.32
C LEU A 22 13.60 -10.20 -1.14
N GLU A 23 13.17 -9.07 -0.61
CA GLU A 23 12.22 -8.16 -1.23
C GLU A 23 12.88 -6.77 -1.29
N LYS A 24 13.15 -6.28 -2.48
CA LYS A 24 13.76 -4.98 -2.72
C LYS A 24 12.66 -3.95 -3.01
N PRO A 25 12.19 -3.21 -1.99
CA PRO A 25 11.08 -2.30 -2.17
C PRO A 25 11.34 -1.24 -3.24
N GLU A 26 12.59 -0.83 -3.40
CA GLU A 26 12.99 0.14 -4.43
C GLU A 26 12.75 -0.40 -5.85
N GLU A 27 13.07 -1.69 -6.10
CA GLU A 27 12.84 -2.32 -7.41
C GLU A 27 11.34 -2.49 -7.71
N VAL A 28 10.52 -2.71 -6.67
CA VAL A 28 9.06 -2.81 -6.79
C VAL A 28 8.42 -1.45 -7.08
N LEU A 29 8.91 -0.40 -6.41
CA LEU A 29 8.28 0.92 -6.44
C LEU A 29 8.74 1.79 -7.62
N ALA A 30 10.03 1.70 -8.01
CA ALA A 30 10.64 2.60 -9.00
C ALA A 30 9.90 2.65 -10.36
N PRO A 31 9.28 1.58 -10.88
CA PRO A 31 8.49 1.66 -12.10
C PRO A 31 7.19 2.45 -11.99
N HIS A 32 6.75 2.75 -10.77
CA HIS A 32 5.40 3.25 -10.50
C HIS A 32 5.38 4.59 -9.77
N VAL A 33 6.43 4.94 -9.04
CA VAL A 33 6.50 6.14 -8.18
C VAL A 33 7.47 7.16 -8.78
N GLU A 34 6.93 8.28 -9.23
CA GLU A 34 7.68 9.39 -9.78
C GLU A 34 7.96 10.47 -8.71
N SER A 35 8.94 11.35 -8.98
CA SER A 35 9.20 12.49 -8.09
C SER A 35 8.06 13.51 -8.15
N GLY A 36 7.67 14.04 -6.99
CA GLY A 36 6.63 15.06 -6.87
C GLY A 36 5.22 14.52 -6.68
N VAL A 37 4.99 13.20 -6.84
CA VAL A 37 3.65 12.62 -6.73
C VAL A 37 3.18 12.49 -5.27
N THR A 38 1.88 12.38 -5.08
CA THR A 38 1.25 11.93 -3.85
C THR A 38 1.04 10.41 -3.93
N ALA A 39 1.77 9.65 -3.13
CA ALA A 39 1.62 8.21 -3.02
C ALA A 39 0.95 7.79 -1.71
N MET A 40 0.32 6.62 -1.68
CA MET A 40 -0.30 6.07 -0.48
C MET A 40 0.14 4.61 -0.28
N ASP A 41 0.49 4.27 0.96
CA ASP A 41 0.86 2.91 1.40
C ASP A 41 -0.18 2.43 2.41
N ILE A 42 -1.05 1.50 2.00
CA ILE A 42 -2.13 0.96 2.84
C ILE A 42 -1.69 -0.38 3.44
N GLY A 43 -1.85 -0.51 4.76
CA GLY A 43 -1.24 -1.59 5.52
C GLY A 43 0.27 -1.38 5.66
N CYS A 44 0.68 -0.13 5.84
CA CYS A 44 2.07 0.32 5.77
C CYS A 44 2.98 -0.31 6.85
N GLY A 45 2.41 -0.88 7.89
CA GLY A 45 3.15 -1.45 9.01
C GLY A 45 4.14 -0.46 9.61
N MET A 46 5.38 -0.91 9.79
CA MET A 46 6.47 -0.05 10.30
C MET A 46 7.25 0.63 9.16
N GLY A 47 6.71 0.70 7.92
CA GLY A 47 7.25 1.47 6.80
C GLY A 47 8.33 0.76 5.99
N PHE A 48 8.15 -0.52 5.70
CA PHE A 48 9.08 -1.27 4.84
C PHE A 48 9.07 -0.72 3.42
N PHE A 49 7.90 -0.42 2.87
CA PHE A 49 7.72 0.23 1.56
C PHE A 49 7.63 1.75 1.69
N SER A 50 7.02 2.27 2.76
CA SER A 50 6.79 3.71 2.93
C SER A 50 8.06 4.56 2.92
N LEU A 51 9.16 4.09 3.57
CA LEU A 51 10.42 4.85 3.60
C LEU A 51 11.07 4.93 2.21
N PRO A 52 11.28 3.83 1.46
CA PRO A 52 11.74 3.90 0.08
C PRO A 52 10.80 4.72 -0.84
N MET A 53 9.49 4.62 -0.64
CA MET A 53 8.52 5.43 -1.39
C MET A 53 8.73 6.93 -1.12
N ALA A 54 8.99 7.31 0.13
CA ALA A 54 9.29 8.70 0.51
C ALA A 54 10.63 9.21 -0.05
N GLU A 55 11.59 8.33 -0.29
CA GLU A 55 12.80 8.67 -1.02
C GLU A 55 12.50 8.96 -2.50
N LEU A 56 11.70 8.10 -3.15
CA LEU A 56 11.34 8.20 -4.56
C LEU A 56 10.49 9.43 -4.89
N VAL A 57 9.47 9.73 -4.08
CA VAL A 57 8.64 10.93 -4.31
C VAL A 57 9.41 12.23 -4.16
N GLY A 58 10.57 12.20 -3.50
CA GLY A 58 11.44 13.38 -3.34
C GLY A 58 10.86 14.48 -2.44
N PRO A 59 11.48 15.66 -2.40
CA PRO A 59 11.13 16.73 -1.47
C PRO A 59 9.82 17.45 -1.81
N SER A 60 9.33 17.34 -3.05
CA SER A 60 8.07 17.95 -3.50
C SER A 60 6.88 17.00 -3.48
N GLY A 61 7.12 15.69 -3.27
CA GLY A 61 6.08 14.69 -3.13
C GLY A 61 5.77 14.34 -1.68
N ARG A 62 4.78 13.49 -1.47
CA ARG A 62 4.41 13.00 -0.13
C ARG A 62 3.92 11.56 -0.18
N VAL A 63 4.03 10.87 0.96
CA VAL A 63 3.52 9.51 1.15
C VAL A 63 2.53 9.51 2.31
N ILE A 64 1.31 9.05 2.04
CA ILE A 64 0.27 8.86 3.03
C ILE A 64 0.30 7.40 3.47
N CYS A 65 0.61 7.16 4.73
CA CYS A 65 0.80 5.83 5.31
C CYS A 65 -0.38 5.50 6.21
N VAL A 66 -1.14 4.47 5.85
CA VAL A 66 -2.37 4.07 6.55
C VAL A 66 -2.20 2.69 7.16
N ASP A 67 -2.53 2.53 8.44
CA ASP A 67 -2.53 1.22 9.13
C ASP A 67 -3.58 1.20 10.24
N LEU A 68 -4.14 0.01 10.53
CA LEU A 68 -5.06 -0.21 11.65
C LEU A 68 -4.39 -0.06 13.02
N GLN A 69 -3.09 -0.34 13.10
CA GLN A 69 -2.39 -0.48 14.36
C GLN A 69 -1.58 0.78 14.69
N GLU A 70 -2.01 1.56 15.69
CA GLU A 70 -1.30 2.73 16.20
C GLU A 70 0.18 2.43 16.53
N ARG A 71 0.49 1.21 16.99
CA ARG A 71 1.87 0.80 17.29
C ARG A 71 2.75 0.72 16.05
N MET A 72 2.19 0.28 14.92
CA MET A 72 2.86 0.26 13.62
C MET A 72 3.17 1.70 13.18
N ILE A 73 2.15 2.55 13.20
CA ILE A 73 2.25 3.98 12.86
C ILE A 73 3.28 4.70 13.76
N SER A 74 3.24 4.48 15.08
CA SER A 74 4.23 5.07 16.00
C SER A 74 5.66 4.64 15.67
N SER A 75 5.86 3.37 15.30
CA SER A 75 7.17 2.86 14.90
C SER A 75 7.62 3.46 13.55
N LEU A 76 6.71 3.59 12.59
CA LEU A 76 6.98 4.23 11.31
C LEU A 76 7.42 5.69 11.51
N ARG A 77 6.69 6.49 12.31
CA ARG A 77 7.06 7.88 12.61
C ARG A 77 8.48 8.01 13.15
N LYS A 78 8.87 7.14 14.10
CA LYS A 78 10.23 7.12 14.66
C LYS A 78 11.30 6.78 13.61
N ARG A 79 10.99 5.84 12.71
CA ARG A 79 11.90 5.45 11.64
C ARG A 79 12.01 6.54 10.57
N ALA A 80 10.90 7.16 10.18
CA ALA A 80 10.88 8.29 9.25
C ALA A 80 11.70 9.48 9.78
N SER A 81 11.54 9.83 11.06
CA SER A 81 12.33 10.88 11.70
C SER A 81 13.83 10.57 11.70
N ARG A 82 14.23 9.33 12.03
CA ARG A 82 15.65 8.90 12.00
C ARG A 82 16.25 8.89 10.59
N ALA A 83 15.42 8.67 9.58
CA ALA A 83 15.83 8.68 8.17
C ALA A 83 15.80 10.09 7.55
N GLY A 84 15.34 11.13 8.27
CA GLY A 84 15.18 12.48 7.72
C GLY A 84 14.04 12.61 6.69
N LEU A 85 13.03 11.72 6.77
CA LEU A 85 11.91 11.64 5.82
C LEU A 85 10.57 12.06 6.43
N ALA A 86 10.58 12.55 7.68
CA ALA A 86 9.33 12.87 8.40
C ALA A 86 8.46 13.90 7.67
N ASP A 87 9.07 14.87 7.00
CA ASP A 87 8.35 15.93 6.28
C ASP A 87 7.65 15.45 5.01
N ARG A 88 7.99 14.24 4.53
CA ARG A 88 7.39 13.63 3.34
C ARG A 88 6.34 12.56 3.68
N ILE A 89 6.23 12.19 4.96
CA ILE A 89 5.37 11.10 5.43
C ILE A 89 4.24 11.64 6.30
N GLU A 90 3.02 11.50 5.81
CA GLU A 90 1.78 11.67 6.58
C GLU A 90 1.31 10.29 7.06
N THR A 91 0.93 10.18 8.33
CA THR A 91 0.50 8.90 8.90
C THR A 91 -0.92 8.97 9.41
N ARG A 92 -1.73 7.95 9.11
CA ARG A 92 -3.12 7.82 9.56
C ARG A 92 -3.36 6.47 10.21
N VAL A 93 -4.13 6.46 11.30
CA VAL A 93 -4.68 5.24 11.87
C VAL A 93 -6.09 5.09 11.34
N CYS A 94 -6.35 3.99 10.66
CA CYS A 94 -7.66 3.70 10.07
C CYS A 94 -8.50 2.80 10.97
N SER A 95 -9.75 2.55 10.58
CA SER A 95 -10.61 1.50 11.15
C SER A 95 -10.72 0.31 10.17
N ALA A 96 -11.36 -0.76 10.61
CA ALA A 96 -11.60 -1.92 9.75
C ALA A 96 -12.56 -1.64 8.58
N SER A 97 -13.36 -0.56 8.66
CA SER A 97 -14.38 -0.19 7.66
C SER A 97 -14.09 1.11 6.91
N SER A 98 -13.10 1.90 7.35
CA SER A 98 -12.77 3.18 6.70
C SER A 98 -11.29 3.46 6.79
N LEU A 99 -10.70 3.87 5.67
CA LEU A 99 -9.32 4.36 5.59
C LEU A 99 -9.15 5.74 6.26
N GLY A 100 -10.23 6.49 6.47
CA GLY A 100 -10.17 7.86 6.97
C GLY A 100 -9.49 8.80 5.99
N THR A 101 -9.84 8.69 4.71
CA THR A 101 -9.19 9.39 3.59
C THR A 101 -10.14 10.23 2.75
N GLU A 102 -11.29 10.61 3.30
CA GLU A 102 -12.34 11.37 2.62
C GLU A 102 -11.85 12.76 2.14
N ASP A 103 -10.86 13.34 2.82
CA ASP A 103 -10.20 14.58 2.44
C ASP A 103 -9.22 14.44 1.26
N LEU A 104 -8.96 13.22 0.81
CA LEU A 104 -8.00 12.87 -0.25
C LEU A 104 -8.67 12.49 -1.57
N GLU A 105 -9.97 12.69 -1.72
CA GLU A 105 -10.70 12.39 -2.95
C GLU A 105 -10.03 13.03 -4.17
N GLY A 106 -9.67 12.18 -5.17
CA GLY A 106 -9.02 12.60 -6.40
C GLY A 106 -7.65 13.27 -6.24
N LYS A 107 -6.87 12.92 -5.19
CA LYS A 107 -5.58 13.57 -4.88
C LYS A 107 -4.38 12.63 -4.81
N VAL A 108 -4.57 11.33 -5.02
CA VAL A 108 -3.52 10.32 -4.90
C VAL A 108 -3.17 9.79 -6.29
N ASP A 109 -1.89 9.85 -6.66
CA ASP A 109 -1.40 9.40 -7.96
C ASP A 109 -1.10 7.90 -7.98
N PHE A 110 -0.62 7.37 -6.85
CA PHE A 110 -0.25 5.97 -6.73
C PHE A 110 -0.62 5.40 -5.36
N VAL A 111 -1.21 4.22 -5.34
CA VAL A 111 -1.51 3.45 -4.13
C VAL A 111 -0.78 2.11 -4.17
N LEU A 112 -0.22 1.71 -3.05
CA LEU A 112 0.32 0.37 -2.81
C LEU A 112 -0.53 -0.36 -1.77
N THR A 113 -0.89 -1.61 -2.07
CA THR A 113 -1.32 -2.61 -1.10
C THR A 113 -0.40 -3.82 -1.22
N PHE A 114 0.42 -4.09 -0.20
CA PHE A 114 1.38 -5.18 -0.24
C PHE A 114 1.14 -6.16 0.91
N ALA A 115 0.74 -7.39 0.57
CA ALA A 115 0.48 -8.49 1.52
C ALA A 115 -0.56 -8.13 2.59
N MET A 116 -1.68 -7.45 2.20
CA MET A 116 -2.66 -6.98 3.17
C MET A 116 -4.13 -7.13 2.74
N VAL A 117 -4.44 -7.16 1.44
CA VAL A 117 -5.85 -7.20 0.98
C VAL A 117 -6.55 -8.49 1.44
N HIS A 118 -5.83 -9.61 1.48
CA HIS A 118 -6.35 -10.90 1.97
C HIS A 118 -6.69 -10.91 3.47
N GLU A 119 -6.23 -9.92 4.24
CA GLU A 119 -6.57 -9.75 5.66
C GLU A 119 -7.83 -8.88 5.86
N VAL A 120 -8.29 -8.17 4.80
CA VAL A 120 -9.40 -7.22 4.89
C VAL A 120 -10.74 -7.94 4.73
N PRO A 121 -11.66 -7.82 5.71
CA PRO A 121 -12.96 -8.50 5.62
C PRO A 121 -13.85 -8.02 4.46
N ASP A 122 -13.76 -6.72 4.13
CA ASP A 122 -14.48 -6.08 3.02
C ASP A 122 -13.49 -5.50 1.99
N ALA A 123 -12.91 -6.38 1.18
CA ALA A 123 -12.01 -5.97 0.09
C ALA A 123 -12.71 -5.08 -0.95
N ALA A 124 -14.00 -5.28 -1.20
CA ALA A 124 -14.75 -4.47 -2.15
C ALA A 124 -14.91 -3.02 -1.66
N GLY A 125 -15.26 -2.84 -0.39
CA GLY A 125 -15.33 -1.52 0.24
C GLY A 125 -13.96 -0.82 0.29
N LEU A 126 -12.88 -1.56 0.57
CA LEU A 126 -11.52 -1.04 0.49
C LEU A 126 -11.19 -0.51 -0.92
N LEU A 127 -11.46 -1.31 -1.96
CA LEU A 127 -11.16 -0.95 -3.35
C LEU A 127 -11.99 0.24 -3.84
N THR A 128 -13.23 0.38 -3.35
CA THR A 128 -14.06 1.57 -3.60
C THR A 128 -13.42 2.83 -3.00
N GLN A 129 -12.98 2.79 -1.75
CA GLN A 129 -12.30 3.91 -1.10
C GLN A 129 -10.98 4.26 -1.81
N ILE A 130 -10.23 3.25 -2.29
CA ILE A 130 -9.01 3.47 -3.09
C ILE A 130 -9.35 4.16 -4.42
N HIS A 131 -10.42 3.72 -5.11
CA HIS A 131 -10.85 4.39 -6.34
C HIS A 131 -11.23 5.86 -6.09
N GLU A 132 -11.90 6.17 -4.99
CA GLU A 132 -12.29 7.55 -4.63
C GLU A 132 -11.06 8.46 -4.46
N VAL A 133 -10.02 8.02 -3.77
CA VAL A 133 -8.82 8.84 -3.54
C VAL A 133 -7.92 8.99 -4.76
N LEU A 134 -7.96 8.05 -5.71
CA LEU A 134 -7.14 8.10 -6.91
C LEU A 134 -7.55 9.25 -7.84
N VAL A 135 -6.55 9.95 -8.38
CA VAL A 135 -6.75 10.86 -9.52
C VAL A 135 -7.18 10.06 -10.77
N SER A 136 -7.75 10.72 -11.77
CA SER A 136 -7.96 10.12 -13.08
C SER A 136 -6.61 9.75 -13.70
N GLY A 137 -6.40 8.51 -14.10
CA GLY A 137 -5.11 7.94 -14.50
C GLY A 137 -4.21 7.53 -13.32
N GLY A 138 -4.69 7.66 -12.08
CA GLY A 138 -4.00 7.17 -10.88
C GLY A 138 -3.99 5.64 -10.80
N ARG A 139 -2.96 5.06 -10.20
CA ARG A 139 -2.69 3.62 -10.25
C ARG A 139 -2.67 2.99 -8.87
N LEU A 140 -3.13 1.74 -8.79
CA LEU A 140 -3.02 0.88 -7.61
C LEU A 140 -2.21 -0.37 -7.95
N LEU A 141 -1.15 -0.62 -7.20
CA LEU A 141 -0.42 -1.88 -7.22
C LEU A 141 -0.91 -2.76 -6.07
N ILE A 142 -1.51 -3.89 -6.41
CA ILE A 142 -1.88 -4.95 -5.46
C ILE A 142 -0.83 -6.05 -5.59
N ALA A 143 -0.17 -6.42 -4.50
CA ALA A 143 0.80 -7.50 -4.45
C ALA A 143 0.53 -8.41 -3.25
N GLU A 144 0.24 -9.69 -3.50
CA GLU A 144 -0.17 -10.66 -2.49
C GLU A 144 0.79 -11.85 -2.42
N PRO A 145 1.12 -12.38 -1.22
CA PRO A 145 2.08 -13.46 -1.08
C PRO A 145 1.57 -14.75 -1.72
N ARG A 146 2.36 -15.38 -2.61
CA ARG A 146 2.00 -16.66 -3.27
C ARG A 146 1.72 -17.80 -2.29
N GLY A 147 2.25 -17.73 -1.08
CA GLY A 147 2.02 -18.74 -0.04
C GLY A 147 0.68 -18.59 0.70
N HIS A 148 0.03 -17.43 0.61
CA HIS A 148 -1.21 -17.12 1.34
C HIS A 148 -2.41 -16.92 0.40
N VAL A 149 -2.18 -16.42 -0.81
CA VAL A 149 -3.22 -16.09 -1.77
C VAL A 149 -3.05 -16.94 -3.02
N SER A 150 -4.11 -17.67 -3.40
CA SER A 150 -4.14 -18.44 -4.65
C SER A 150 -4.33 -17.53 -5.86
N GLU A 151 -4.20 -18.07 -7.07
CA GLU A 151 -4.48 -17.33 -8.31
C GLU A 151 -5.97 -16.92 -8.36
N GLU A 152 -6.86 -17.86 -8.02
CA GLU A 152 -8.30 -17.63 -8.01
C GLU A 152 -8.68 -16.52 -7.02
N ALA A 153 -8.08 -16.48 -5.82
CA ALA A 153 -8.33 -15.43 -4.84
C ALA A 153 -7.84 -14.06 -5.31
N LEU A 154 -6.73 -14.01 -6.07
CA LEU A 154 -6.29 -12.76 -6.70
C LEU A 154 -7.29 -12.33 -7.79
N GLU A 155 -7.78 -13.26 -8.63
CA GLU A 155 -8.79 -12.93 -9.66
C GLU A 155 -10.10 -12.41 -9.03
N GLU A 156 -10.50 -12.94 -7.88
CA GLU A 156 -11.65 -12.39 -7.11
C GLU A 156 -11.39 -10.93 -6.67
N THR A 157 -10.16 -10.64 -6.21
CA THR A 157 -9.75 -9.28 -5.84
C THR A 157 -9.74 -8.36 -7.06
N ILE A 158 -9.25 -8.83 -8.20
CA ILE A 158 -9.26 -8.09 -9.48
C ILE A 158 -10.70 -7.78 -9.90
N ALA A 159 -11.57 -8.78 -9.88
CA ALA A 159 -12.98 -8.57 -10.21
C ALA A 159 -13.67 -7.56 -9.27
N ALA A 160 -13.27 -7.50 -7.99
CA ALA A 160 -13.75 -6.47 -7.07
C ALA A 160 -13.20 -5.08 -7.43
N ALA A 161 -11.92 -4.97 -7.85
CA ALA A 161 -11.34 -3.72 -8.31
C ALA A 161 -12.03 -3.20 -9.58
N GLU A 162 -12.34 -4.08 -10.52
CA GLU A 162 -13.09 -3.74 -11.74
C GLU A 162 -14.51 -3.26 -11.43
N ARG A 163 -15.20 -3.89 -10.50
CA ARG A 163 -16.52 -3.42 -10.02
C ARG A 163 -16.44 -2.05 -9.33
N ALA A 164 -15.32 -1.73 -8.70
CA ALA A 164 -15.08 -0.40 -8.12
C ALA A 164 -14.69 0.66 -9.16
N GLY A 165 -14.59 0.30 -10.46
CA GLY A 165 -14.28 1.22 -11.54
C GLY A 165 -12.79 1.31 -11.91
N LEU A 166 -11.96 0.40 -11.41
CA LEU A 166 -10.56 0.28 -11.80
C LEU A 166 -10.40 -0.67 -12.99
N SER A 167 -9.36 -0.49 -13.80
CA SER A 167 -9.07 -1.36 -14.96
C SER A 167 -7.67 -1.95 -14.86
N VAL A 168 -7.54 -3.23 -15.16
CA VAL A 168 -6.22 -3.90 -15.20
C VAL A 168 -5.38 -3.34 -16.34
N ILE A 169 -4.15 -2.92 -16.05
CA ILE A 169 -3.20 -2.40 -17.04
C ILE A 169 -1.92 -3.22 -17.13
N ASP A 170 -1.55 -3.96 -16.07
CA ASP A 170 -0.35 -4.81 -16.08
C ASP A 170 -0.44 -5.90 -15.01
N ARG A 171 0.41 -6.93 -15.15
CA ARG A 171 0.64 -7.98 -14.15
C ARG A 171 2.14 -8.12 -13.90
N PRO A 172 2.74 -7.22 -13.09
CA PRO A 172 4.17 -7.20 -12.87
C PRO A 172 4.67 -8.47 -12.17
N ASP A 173 5.81 -8.99 -12.61
CA ASP A 173 6.44 -10.12 -11.92
C ASP A 173 7.20 -9.66 -10.68
N ILE A 174 6.54 -9.75 -9.54
CA ILE A 174 7.12 -9.45 -8.23
C ILE A 174 7.48 -10.76 -7.55
N LYS A 175 8.77 -10.89 -7.23
CA LYS A 175 9.31 -12.09 -6.58
C LYS A 175 8.49 -12.49 -5.36
N ARG A 176 8.05 -13.78 -5.31
CA ARG A 176 7.25 -14.37 -4.22
C ARG A 176 5.82 -13.81 -4.07
N SER A 177 5.41 -12.87 -4.90
CA SER A 177 4.07 -12.31 -4.87
C SER A 177 3.32 -12.59 -6.17
N ARG A 178 1.99 -12.61 -6.09
CA ARG A 178 1.08 -12.42 -7.20
C ARG A 178 0.74 -10.94 -7.24
N ALA A 179 0.89 -10.31 -8.39
CA ALA A 179 0.68 -8.87 -8.47
C ALA A 179 -0.18 -8.48 -9.66
N VAL A 180 -0.92 -7.39 -9.49
CA VAL A 180 -1.67 -6.72 -10.53
C VAL A 180 -1.54 -5.22 -10.36
N LEU A 181 -1.38 -4.51 -11.46
CA LEU A 181 -1.46 -3.05 -11.54
C LEU A 181 -2.78 -2.69 -12.19
N VAL A 182 -3.58 -1.91 -11.48
CA VAL A 182 -4.85 -1.37 -11.99
C VAL A 182 -4.80 0.15 -12.02
N GLU A 183 -5.61 0.76 -12.88
CA GLU A 183 -5.68 2.21 -13.07
C GLU A 183 -7.13 2.69 -12.94
N LYS A 184 -7.33 3.88 -12.37
CA LYS A 184 -8.60 4.61 -12.48
C LYS A 184 -8.66 5.25 -13.88
N PRO A 185 -9.58 4.83 -14.76
CA PRO A 185 -9.67 5.37 -16.12
C PRO A 185 -9.85 6.89 -16.14
N ARG A 186 -9.44 7.51 -17.25
CA ARG A 186 -9.59 8.95 -17.49
C ARG A 186 -11.01 9.34 -17.86
#